data_e1f4cc6625f880b7088a9c70f45c3209
#
_entry.id   e1f4cc6625f880b7088a9c70f45c3209
#
_cell.length_a   1.000
_cell.length_b   1.000
_cell.length_c   1.000
_cell.angle_alpha   90.00
_cell.angle_beta   90.00
_cell.angle_gamma   90.00
#
_symmetry.space_group_name_H-M   'P 1'
#
loop_
_entity.id
_entity.type
_entity.pdbx_description
1 polymer ?
#
loop_
_entity_poly.entity_id
_entity_poly.type
_entity_poly.pdbx_seq_one_letter_code
_entity_poly.pdbx_strand_id
1 'polypeptide(L)'
;MAQDPAKTAFYKLSLLAQAVPDDLVLPREWLLQQGFTDDNLTGYVRSGYLSRVGRALYAKPQAGRSWLFGEKQKDEGALPTAIAPWKIALSSSLLTEPTPLAVAGYSALEVRNLAHFHSNQPLREIWVTGPKALPRWVAQMNSVDWRLIPAGKLFVDAAGMPTDQQLFNLDTDELDHTLQMRGFEAIGRDSNRSWIVASTPERALLEWASQLNTEADWRHFYEVMEGVPSLRPTLLRMLLARCKSVKAKRVFLWMGKQLDASWYHALKRDMSGIDLGKGKRQLIPGGALDTEYQITVVREISDGV
;
A
#
# COMPACT_ATOMS: atom_id res chain seq x y z
N MET A 1 -21.95 -36.61 8.47
CA MET A 1 -21.69 -36.37 9.91
C MET A 1 -22.05 -34.94 10.21
N ALA A 2 -23.14 -34.70 10.97
CA ALA A 2 -23.50 -33.34 11.38
C ALA A 2 -22.44 -32.83 12.37
N GLN A 3 -21.82 -31.71 12.07
CA GLN A 3 -20.90 -31.07 13.01
C GLN A 3 -21.68 -30.60 14.25
N ASP A 4 -21.17 -30.93 15.44
CA ASP A 4 -21.74 -30.53 16.72
C ASP A 4 -21.83 -28.98 16.79
N PRO A 5 -23.03 -28.39 16.89
CA PRO A 5 -23.21 -26.94 16.87
C PRO A 5 -22.47 -26.22 18.00
N ALA A 6 -22.25 -26.88 19.16
CA ALA A 6 -21.46 -26.31 20.24
C ALA A 6 -19.98 -26.20 19.91
N LYS A 7 -19.39 -27.20 19.25
CA LYS A 7 -18.01 -27.17 18.78
C LYS A 7 -17.81 -26.10 17.69
N THR A 8 -18.80 -25.93 16.82
CA THR A 8 -18.77 -24.92 15.76
C THR A 8 -18.86 -23.50 16.35
N ALA A 9 -19.70 -23.28 17.35
CA ALA A 9 -19.81 -21.98 18.04
C ALA A 9 -18.52 -21.63 18.80
N PHE A 10 -17.93 -22.59 19.50
CA PHE A 10 -16.65 -22.40 20.21
C PHE A 10 -15.52 -22.06 19.25
N TYR A 11 -15.43 -22.75 18.11
CA TYR A 11 -14.44 -22.44 17.08
C TYR A 11 -14.55 -21.00 16.55
N LYS A 12 -15.76 -20.52 16.28
CA LYS A 12 -16.01 -19.16 15.80
C LYS A 12 -15.61 -18.08 16.80
N LEU A 13 -15.95 -18.28 18.08
CA LEU A 13 -15.54 -17.36 19.15
C LEU A 13 -14.02 -17.39 19.35
N SER A 14 -13.40 -18.58 19.30
CA SER A 14 -11.96 -18.74 19.38
C SER A 14 -11.25 -18.03 18.21
N LEU A 15 -11.75 -18.14 16.98
CA LEU A 15 -11.25 -17.41 15.82
C LEU A 15 -11.26 -15.90 16.07
N LEU A 16 -12.39 -15.35 16.51
CA LEU A 16 -12.49 -13.92 16.80
C LEU A 16 -11.56 -13.51 17.96
N ALA A 17 -11.46 -14.33 18.99
CA ALA A 17 -10.66 -13.98 20.17
C ALA A 17 -9.14 -14.07 19.92
N GLN A 18 -8.68 -15.08 19.21
CA GLN A 18 -7.27 -15.45 19.11
C GLN A 18 -6.63 -15.07 17.78
N ALA A 19 -7.34 -15.23 16.65
CA ALA A 19 -6.78 -15.05 15.32
C ALA A 19 -7.03 -13.65 14.74
N VAL A 20 -7.95 -12.88 15.29
CA VAL A 20 -8.27 -11.53 14.80
C VAL A 20 -7.71 -10.48 15.76
N PRO A 21 -6.78 -9.62 15.36
CA PRO A 21 -6.36 -8.47 16.15
C PRO A 21 -7.51 -7.52 16.51
N ASP A 22 -7.41 -6.86 17.67
CA ASP A 22 -8.51 -6.04 18.21
C ASP A 22 -8.85 -4.80 17.38
N ASP A 23 -7.87 -4.29 16.62
CA ASP A 23 -7.99 -3.04 15.86
C ASP A 23 -8.47 -3.23 14.42
N LEU A 24 -8.91 -4.42 14.03
CA LEU A 24 -9.33 -4.69 12.66
C LEU A 24 -10.83 -4.55 12.43
N VAL A 25 -11.18 -4.16 11.22
CA VAL A 25 -12.54 -4.18 10.69
C VAL A 25 -12.73 -5.45 9.86
N LEU A 26 -13.83 -6.13 10.06
CA LEU A 26 -14.17 -7.43 9.47
C LEU A 26 -15.34 -7.27 8.50
N PRO A 27 -15.14 -7.40 7.18
CA PRO A 27 -16.24 -7.41 6.22
C PRO A 27 -17.15 -8.63 6.43
N ARG A 28 -18.47 -8.43 6.27
CA ARG A 28 -19.45 -9.54 6.36
C ARG A 28 -19.10 -10.69 5.41
N GLU A 29 -18.66 -10.37 4.18
CA GLU A 29 -18.31 -11.40 3.20
C GLU A 29 -17.18 -12.31 3.71
N TRP A 30 -16.14 -11.73 4.29
CA TRP A 30 -15.06 -12.50 4.89
C TRP A 30 -15.55 -13.37 6.06
N LEU A 31 -16.39 -12.82 6.97
CA LEU A 31 -16.95 -13.60 8.08
C LEU A 31 -17.78 -14.78 7.59
N LEU A 32 -18.58 -14.61 6.53
CA LEU A 32 -19.32 -15.70 5.93
C LEU A 32 -18.39 -16.79 5.35
N GLN A 33 -17.27 -16.41 4.72
CA GLN A 33 -16.24 -17.33 4.24
C GLN A 33 -15.58 -18.11 5.40
N GLN A 34 -15.47 -17.50 6.59
CA GLN A 34 -15.01 -18.17 7.82
C GLN A 34 -16.10 -19.04 8.47
N GLY A 35 -17.25 -19.25 7.79
CA GLY A 35 -18.33 -20.11 8.26
C GLY A 35 -19.32 -19.46 9.23
N PHE A 36 -19.27 -18.13 9.45
CA PHE A 36 -20.31 -17.44 10.18
C PHE A 36 -21.60 -17.40 9.35
N THR A 37 -22.75 -17.30 10.03
CA THR A 37 -24.04 -17.04 9.40
C THR A 37 -24.58 -15.68 9.84
N ASP A 38 -25.55 -15.13 9.13
CA ASP A 38 -26.18 -13.86 9.53
C ASP A 38 -26.82 -13.93 10.93
N ASP A 39 -27.38 -15.07 11.28
CA ASP A 39 -27.92 -15.30 12.64
C ASP A 39 -26.80 -15.27 13.68
N ASN A 40 -25.62 -15.88 13.38
CA ASN A 40 -24.45 -15.78 14.25
C ASN A 40 -24.02 -14.32 14.42
N LEU A 41 -23.89 -13.56 13.33
CA LEU A 41 -23.47 -12.17 13.37
C LEU A 41 -24.45 -11.31 14.18
N THR A 42 -25.75 -11.52 13.97
CA THR A 42 -26.82 -10.85 14.74
C THR A 42 -26.73 -11.20 16.22
N GLY A 43 -26.56 -12.48 16.54
CA GLY A 43 -26.39 -12.96 17.89
C GLY A 43 -25.16 -12.38 18.58
N TYR A 44 -24.01 -12.35 17.88
CA TYR A 44 -22.76 -11.82 18.44
C TYR A 44 -22.78 -10.30 18.63
N VAL A 45 -23.48 -9.55 17.79
CA VAL A 45 -23.73 -8.12 18.02
C VAL A 45 -24.61 -7.92 19.25
N ARG A 46 -25.69 -8.70 19.38
CA ARG A 46 -26.58 -8.61 20.54
C ARG A 46 -25.91 -8.98 21.86
N SER A 47 -25.02 -9.98 21.85
CA SER A 47 -24.27 -10.42 23.02
C SER A 47 -22.97 -9.65 23.27
N GLY A 48 -22.66 -8.63 22.44
CA GLY A 48 -21.50 -7.78 22.63
C GLY A 48 -20.14 -8.38 22.22
N TYR A 49 -20.13 -9.52 21.52
CA TYR A 49 -18.89 -10.10 20.96
C TYR A 49 -18.42 -9.39 19.69
N LEU A 50 -19.34 -8.75 18.98
CA LEU A 50 -19.06 -7.90 17.82
C LEU A 50 -19.80 -6.57 17.94
N SER A 51 -19.21 -5.54 17.38
CA SER A 51 -19.84 -4.23 17.15
C SER A 51 -20.05 -4.04 15.65
N ARG A 52 -21.19 -3.50 15.24
CA ARG A 52 -21.44 -3.11 13.86
C ARG A 52 -20.89 -1.71 13.66
N VAL A 53 -19.82 -1.58 12.87
CA VAL A 53 -19.10 -0.30 12.65
C VAL A 53 -19.40 0.35 11.30
N GLY A 54 -20.26 -0.28 10.48
CA GLY A 54 -20.71 0.23 9.20
C GLY A 54 -21.63 -0.73 8.48
N ARG A 55 -22.00 -0.38 7.25
CA ARG A 55 -22.83 -1.28 6.41
C ARG A 55 -22.02 -2.54 6.07
N ALA A 56 -22.45 -3.69 6.58
CA ALA A 56 -21.78 -4.98 6.41
C ALA A 56 -20.33 -5.01 6.94
N LEU A 57 -20.01 -4.18 7.94
CA LEU A 57 -18.72 -4.12 8.61
C LEU A 57 -18.85 -4.33 10.09
N TYR A 58 -17.97 -5.13 10.65
CA TYR A 58 -17.94 -5.51 12.05
C TYR A 58 -16.55 -5.30 12.63
N ALA A 59 -16.46 -5.17 13.94
CA ALA A 59 -15.20 -5.12 14.68
C ALA A 59 -15.40 -5.74 16.06
N LYS A 60 -14.31 -6.10 16.74
CA LYS A 60 -14.38 -6.41 18.16
C LYS A 60 -14.81 -5.15 18.94
N PRO A 61 -15.62 -5.30 20.01
CA PRO A 61 -16.04 -4.17 20.81
C PRO A 61 -14.83 -3.49 21.46
N GLN A 62 -14.66 -2.21 21.19
CA GLN A 62 -13.72 -1.35 21.90
C GLN A 62 -14.34 0.03 22.07
N ALA A 63 -14.06 0.68 23.18
CA ALA A 63 -14.50 2.06 23.41
C ALA A 63 -13.91 2.99 22.31
N GLY A 64 -14.72 3.84 21.71
CA GLY A 64 -14.30 4.90 20.81
C GLY A 64 -14.22 4.58 19.31
N ARG A 65 -14.72 3.44 18.81
CA ARG A 65 -14.69 3.11 17.36
C ARG A 65 -15.77 3.77 16.50
N SER A 66 -16.74 4.46 17.08
CA SER A 66 -17.79 5.18 16.32
C SER A 66 -17.23 6.24 15.35
N TRP A 67 -16.03 6.74 15.60
CA TRP A 67 -15.34 7.72 14.78
C TRP A 67 -14.85 7.21 13.41
N LEU A 68 -14.74 5.91 13.20
CA LEU A 68 -14.28 5.31 11.93
C LEU A 68 -15.14 5.74 10.73
N PHE A 69 -16.39 6.12 10.96
CA PHE A 69 -17.38 6.42 9.92
C PHE A 69 -17.89 7.87 10.00
N GLY A 70 -17.16 8.79 10.62
CA GLY A 70 -17.51 10.21 10.66
C GLY A 70 -18.62 10.57 11.65
N GLU A 71 -19.06 9.66 12.50
CA GLU A 71 -19.94 9.99 13.61
C GLU A 71 -19.19 10.80 14.66
N LYS A 72 -19.73 11.96 15.02
CA LYS A 72 -19.14 12.82 16.06
C LYS A 72 -19.07 12.07 17.38
N GLN A 73 -17.87 11.97 17.93
CA GLN A 73 -17.59 11.42 19.23
C GLN A 73 -18.44 12.13 20.30
N LYS A 74 -19.28 11.37 20.99
CA LYS A 74 -20.08 11.90 22.11
C LYS A 74 -19.38 11.78 23.48
N ASP A 75 -18.22 11.11 23.51
CA ASP A 75 -17.48 10.88 24.76
C ASP A 75 -16.25 11.81 24.83
N GLU A 76 -16.40 12.84 25.66
CA GLU A 76 -15.30 13.69 26.14
C GLU A 76 -14.41 12.87 27.07
N GLY A 77 -13.39 12.19 26.53
CA GLY A 77 -12.43 11.48 27.37
C GLY A 77 -11.59 10.40 26.70
N ALA A 78 -11.81 10.10 25.43
CA ALA A 78 -10.97 9.16 24.71
C ALA A 78 -9.62 9.84 24.35
N LEU A 79 -8.54 9.31 24.92
CA LEU A 79 -7.17 9.73 24.61
C LEU A 79 -6.91 9.61 23.10
N PRO A 80 -6.12 10.53 22.50
CA PRO A 80 -5.88 10.58 21.05
C PRO A 80 -4.80 9.59 20.59
N THR A 81 -4.98 8.32 20.90
CA THR A 81 -4.17 7.22 20.32
C THR A 81 -4.92 6.54 19.20
N ALA A 82 -5.83 7.25 18.54
CA ALA A 82 -6.63 6.72 17.46
C ALA A 82 -5.73 6.42 16.25
N ILE A 83 -5.58 5.15 15.94
CA ILE A 83 -4.97 4.71 14.67
C ILE A 83 -5.81 5.31 13.54
N ALA A 84 -5.16 5.96 12.59
CA ALA A 84 -5.87 6.57 11.46
C ALA A 84 -6.74 5.53 10.74
N PRO A 85 -8.00 5.85 10.39
CA PRO A 85 -8.93 4.88 9.80
C PRO A 85 -8.38 4.17 8.54
N TRP A 86 -7.63 4.90 7.71
CA TRP A 86 -7.00 4.33 6.53
C TRP A 86 -5.96 3.24 6.88
N LYS A 87 -5.23 3.38 8.00
CA LYS A 87 -4.31 2.33 8.48
C LYS A 87 -5.08 1.08 8.90
N ILE A 88 -6.21 1.26 9.59
CA ILE A 88 -7.09 0.14 9.97
C ILE A 88 -7.61 -0.57 8.71
N ALA A 89 -8.02 0.17 7.68
CA ALA A 89 -8.46 -0.41 6.42
C ALA A 89 -7.38 -1.27 5.77
N LEU A 90 -6.16 -0.75 5.68
CA LEU A 90 -5.03 -1.48 5.08
C LEU A 90 -4.66 -2.71 5.90
N SER A 91 -4.55 -2.57 7.23
CA SER A 91 -4.29 -3.69 8.13
C SER A 91 -5.36 -4.77 8.04
N SER A 92 -6.64 -4.38 8.02
CA SER A 92 -7.76 -5.32 7.84
C SER A 92 -7.69 -6.05 6.49
N SER A 93 -7.26 -5.36 5.43
CA SER A 93 -7.12 -5.98 4.10
C SER A 93 -6.08 -7.11 4.08
N LEU A 94 -5.04 -7.04 4.93
CA LEU A 94 -4.03 -8.09 5.03
C LEU A 94 -4.63 -9.42 5.53
N LEU A 95 -5.70 -9.35 6.33
CA LEU A 95 -6.40 -10.51 6.85
C LEU A 95 -7.57 -10.93 5.96
N THR A 96 -8.29 -9.96 5.39
CA THR A 96 -9.64 -10.20 4.84
C THR A 96 -9.69 -10.26 3.32
N GLU A 97 -8.67 -9.75 2.63
CA GLU A 97 -8.67 -9.72 1.17
C GLU A 97 -7.72 -10.76 0.56
N PRO A 98 -8.14 -11.46 -0.50
CA PRO A 98 -7.27 -12.42 -1.20
C PRO A 98 -6.06 -11.75 -1.86
N THR A 99 -6.17 -10.47 -2.19
CA THR A 99 -5.05 -9.62 -2.62
C THR A 99 -5.04 -8.39 -1.73
N PRO A 100 -4.21 -8.37 -0.68
CA PRO A 100 -4.15 -7.28 0.25
C PRO A 100 -3.72 -5.95 -0.38
N LEU A 101 -4.05 -4.85 0.29
CA LEU A 101 -3.60 -3.51 -0.07
C LEU A 101 -2.29 -3.17 0.62
N ALA A 102 -1.39 -2.51 -0.10
CA ALA A 102 -0.18 -1.92 0.46
C ALA A 102 -0.13 -0.43 0.14
N VAL A 103 0.45 0.38 1.02
CA VAL A 103 0.76 1.79 0.73
C VAL A 103 1.76 1.86 -0.41
N ALA A 104 1.53 2.74 -1.39
CA ALA A 104 2.28 2.79 -2.63
C ALA A 104 2.72 4.21 -3.02
N GLY A 105 3.59 4.30 -4.01
CA GLY A 105 3.97 5.55 -4.64
C GLY A 105 4.38 6.64 -3.64
N TYR A 106 3.90 7.86 -3.87
CA TYR A 106 4.22 9.00 -3.03
C TYR A 106 3.88 8.77 -1.55
N SER A 107 2.69 8.21 -1.25
CA SER A 107 2.29 7.95 0.13
C SER A 107 3.20 6.96 0.85
N ALA A 108 3.84 6.01 0.14
CA ALA A 108 4.82 5.12 0.75
C ALA A 108 6.11 5.84 1.18
N LEU A 109 6.46 6.95 0.55
CA LEU A 109 7.55 7.82 0.96
C LEU A 109 7.14 8.71 2.13
N GLU A 110 5.90 9.24 2.11
CA GLU A 110 5.37 10.08 3.21
C GLU A 110 5.30 9.33 4.54
N VAL A 111 4.80 8.09 4.56
CA VAL A 111 4.71 7.31 5.81
C VAL A 111 6.08 6.94 6.40
N ARG A 112 7.17 7.16 5.64
CA ARG A 112 8.55 6.99 6.07
C ARG A 112 9.27 8.30 6.35
N ASN A 113 8.57 9.42 6.25
CA ASN A 113 9.17 10.77 6.34
C ASN A 113 10.29 11.01 5.30
N LEU A 114 10.20 10.40 4.13
CA LEU A 114 11.12 10.59 3.02
C LEU A 114 10.63 11.63 2.00
N ALA A 115 9.39 12.08 2.11
CA ALA A 115 8.87 13.22 1.36
C ALA A 115 9.15 14.51 2.16
N HIS A 116 9.92 15.43 1.59
CA HIS A 116 10.45 16.61 2.30
C HIS A 116 9.41 17.63 2.78
N PHE A 117 8.17 17.52 2.37
CA PHE A 117 7.10 18.42 2.79
C PHE A 117 6.28 17.77 3.90
N HIS A 118 6.75 17.89 5.13
CA HIS A 118 5.93 17.60 6.31
C HIS A 118 4.79 18.62 6.40
N SER A 119 3.68 18.26 5.78
CA SER A 119 2.42 18.88 6.16
C SER A 119 2.04 18.33 7.55
N ASN A 120 1.94 19.17 8.57
CA ASN A 120 1.31 18.82 9.84
C ASN A 120 -0.21 18.54 9.68
N GLN A 121 -0.70 18.54 8.43
CA GLN A 121 -2.08 18.21 8.12
C GLN A 121 -2.23 16.70 7.92
N PRO A 122 -3.39 16.15 8.33
CA PRO A 122 -3.68 14.73 8.06
C PRO A 122 -3.66 14.47 6.56
N LEU A 123 -3.13 13.30 6.19
CA LEU A 123 -3.08 12.85 4.79
C LEU A 123 -4.49 12.87 4.20
N ARG A 124 -4.67 13.59 3.10
CA ARG A 124 -5.95 13.68 2.37
C ARG A 124 -6.09 12.57 1.34
N GLU A 125 -5.00 12.22 0.66
CA GLU A 125 -4.95 11.18 -0.35
C GLU A 125 -3.98 10.08 0.10
N ILE A 126 -4.37 8.82 -0.05
CA ILE A 126 -3.50 7.65 0.19
C ILE A 126 -3.39 6.84 -1.09
N TRP A 127 -2.17 6.71 -1.56
CA TRP A 127 -1.86 5.86 -2.69
C TRP A 127 -1.67 4.42 -2.22
N VAL A 128 -2.35 3.51 -2.90
CA VAL A 128 -2.29 2.08 -2.57
C VAL A 128 -2.05 1.25 -3.82
N THR A 129 -1.43 0.10 -3.64
CA THR A 129 -1.29 -0.94 -4.67
C THR A 129 -1.88 -2.25 -4.18
N GLY A 130 -2.28 -3.12 -5.10
CA GLY A 130 -2.90 -4.40 -4.76
C GLY A 130 -3.80 -4.92 -5.87
N PRO A 131 -5.11 -5.13 -5.61
CA PRO A 131 -6.06 -5.70 -6.56
C PRO A 131 -6.33 -4.77 -7.76
N LYS A 132 -7.14 -5.26 -8.73
CA LYS A 132 -7.54 -4.47 -9.89
C LYS A 132 -8.49 -3.31 -9.55
N ALA A 133 -9.26 -3.46 -8.47
CA ALA A 133 -10.21 -2.48 -7.98
C ALA A 133 -10.13 -2.44 -6.44
N LEU A 134 -10.39 -1.26 -5.88
CA LEU A 134 -10.46 -1.08 -4.43
C LEU A 134 -11.62 -1.90 -3.86
N PRO A 135 -11.44 -2.67 -2.76
CA PRO A 135 -12.53 -3.37 -2.11
C PRO A 135 -13.64 -2.39 -1.69
N ARG A 136 -14.90 -2.76 -1.93
CA ARG A 136 -16.04 -1.85 -1.70
C ARG A 136 -16.10 -1.34 -0.26
N TRP A 137 -15.76 -2.19 0.70
CA TRP A 137 -15.80 -1.82 2.11
C TRP A 137 -14.70 -0.80 2.47
N VAL A 138 -13.51 -0.87 1.82
CA VAL A 138 -12.44 0.13 1.98
C VAL A 138 -12.90 1.48 1.43
N ALA A 139 -13.53 1.49 0.26
CA ALA A 139 -14.05 2.71 -0.34
C ALA A 139 -15.15 3.38 0.51
N GLN A 140 -15.84 2.64 1.37
CA GLN A 140 -16.84 3.18 2.32
C GLN A 140 -16.21 3.87 3.54
N MET A 141 -14.93 3.63 3.80
CA MET A 141 -14.19 4.29 4.88
C MET A 141 -13.71 5.67 4.38
N ASN A 142 -14.60 6.66 4.41
CA ASN A 142 -14.41 8.01 3.87
C ASN A 142 -13.42 8.88 4.67
N SER A 143 -12.31 8.31 5.11
CA SER A 143 -11.30 9.04 5.89
C SER A 143 -10.24 9.72 5.04
N VAL A 144 -10.07 9.25 3.81
CA VAL A 144 -9.07 9.74 2.84
C VAL A 144 -9.55 9.48 1.41
N ASP A 145 -9.00 10.21 0.46
CA ASP A 145 -9.13 9.92 -0.96
C ASP A 145 -8.17 8.76 -1.33
N TRP A 146 -8.73 7.70 -1.87
CA TRP A 146 -7.95 6.52 -2.24
C TRP A 146 -7.49 6.59 -3.69
N ARG A 147 -6.17 6.49 -3.91
CA ARG A 147 -5.59 6.37 -5.26
C ARG A 147 -5.01 4.98 -5.46
N LEU A 148 -5.70 4.16 -6.25
CA LEU A 148 -5.27 2.79 -6.52
C LEU A 148 -4.33 2.73 -7.74
N ILE A 149 -3.16 2.14 -7.55
CA ILE A 149 -2.22 1.72 -8.61
C ILE A 149 -2.29 0.20 -8.69
N PRO A 150 -3.04 -0.38 -9.65
CA PRO A 150 -3.16 -1.83 -9.74
C PRO A 150 -1.80 -2.48 -9.98
N ALA A 151 -1.35 -3.34 -9.05
CA ALA A 151 -0.03 -3.97 -9.11
C ALA A 151 0.21 -4.72 -10.42
N GLY A 152 -0.77 -5.47 -10.90
CA GLY A 152 -0.68 -6.24 -12.15
C GLY A 152 -0.56 -5.41 -13.43
N LYS A 153 -0.87 -4.10 -13.39
CA LYS A 153 -0.61 -3.19 -14.52
C LYS A 153 0.85 -2.74 -14.58
N LEU A 154 1.50 -2.63 -13.43
CA LEU A 154 2.84 -2.08 -13.32
C LEU A 154 3.93 -3.14 -13.23
N PHE A 155 3.66 -4.24 -12.55
CA PHE A 155 4.62 -5.31 -12.33
C PHE A 155 4.09 -6.66 -12.81
N VAL A 156 5.00 -7.61 -13.05
CA VAL A 156 4.64 -9.02 -13.23
C VAL A 156 4.17 -9.62 -11.90
N ASP A 157 3.39 -10.71 -11.94
CA ASP A 157 2.73 -11.28 -10.75
C ASP A 157 3.69 -11.62 -9.61
N ALA A 158 4.91 -12.09 -9.94
CA ALA A 158 5.95 -12.36 -8.95
C ALA A 158 6.40 -11.14 -8.11
N ALA A 159 6.04 -9.93 -8.54
CA ALA A 159 6.29 -8.70 -7.79
C ALA A 159 4.99 -8.06 -7.23
N GLY A 160 3.86 -8.76 -7.32
CA GLY A 160 2.61 -8.36 -6.66
C GLY A 160 2.65 -8.59 -5.14
N MET A 161 1.63 -8.11 -4.43
CA MET A 161 1.43 -8.49 -3.04
C MET A 161 1.26 -10.02 -2.93
N PRO A 162 1.79 -10.65 -1.87
CA PRO A 162 1.45 -12.05 -1.59
C PRO A 162 -0.06 -12.21 -1.50
N THR A 163 -0.57 -13.28 -2.10
CA THR A 163 -2.02 -13.53 -2.19
C THR A 163 -2.52 -14.56 -1.19
N ASP A 164 -1.64 -15.16 -0.42
CA ASP A 164 -2.05 -16.08 0.63
C ASP A 164 -2.35 -15.30 1.92
N GLN A 165 -3.45 -15.66 2.54
CA GLN A 165 -3.97 -15.06 3.77
C GLN A 165 -3.06 -15.31 4.99
N GLN A 166 -1.82 -15.74 4.76
CA GLN A 166 -0.91 -16.18 5.81
C GLN A 166 0.03 -15.08 6.32
N LEU A 167 -0.04 -13.86 5.78
CA LEU A 167 0.86 -12.77 6.20
C LEU A 167 0.83 -12.51 7.71
N PHE A 168 -0.31 -12.68 8.36
CA PHE A 168 -0.43 -12.57 9.82
C PHE A 168 0.16 -13.74 10.60
N ASN A 169 0.31 -14.90 9.96
CA ASN A 169 0.77 -16.14 10.59
C ASN A 169 2.26 -16.40 10.38
N LEU A 170 2.92 -15.64 9.49
CA LEU A 170 4.36 -15.76 9.26
C LEU A 170 5.13 -15.20 10.45
N ASP A 171 6.25 -15.82 10.79
CA ASP A 171 7.20 -15.20 11.68
C ASP A 171 7.82 -13.93 11.05
N THR A 172 8.59 -13.18 11.83
CA THR A 172 9.13 -11.89 11.37
C THR A 172 10.08 -12.06 10.19
N ASP A 173 10.97 -13.04 10.24
CA ASP A 173 12.01 -13.24 9.23
C ASP A 173 11.41 -13.76 7.91
N GLU A 174 10.45 -14.68 7.98
CA GLU A 174 9.73 -15.17 6.82
C GLU A 174 8.90 -14.09 6.13
N LEU A 175 8.21 -13.27 6.92
CA LEU A 175 7.43 -12.15 6.40
C LEU A 175 8.34 -11.13 5.72
N ASP A 176 9.40 -10.70 6.39
CA ASP A 176 10.33 -9.71 5.86
C ASP A 176 10.99 -10.19 4.58
N HIS A 177 11.44 -11.44 4.52
CA HIS A 177 11.99 -12.04 3.32
C HIS A 177 10.95 -12.06 2.18
N THR A 178 9.73 -12.51 2.47
CA THR A 178 8.62 -12.59 1.48
C THR A 178 8.28 -11.23 0.90
N LEU A 179 8.24 -10.20 1.73
CA LEU A 179 7.93 -8.83 1.33
C LEU A 179 9.10 -8.18 0.57
N GLN A 180 10.33 -8.29 1.09
CA GLN A 180 11.52 -7.67 0.49
C GLN A 180 11.79 -8.15 -0.92
N MET A 181 11.61 -9.45 -1.19
CA MET A 181 11.75 -10.05 -2.54
C MET A 181 10.77 -9.47 -3.57
N ARG A 182 9.78 -8.72 -3.11
CA ARG A 182 8.74 -8.06 -3.93
C ARG A 182 8.81 -6.53 -3.86
N GLY A 183 9.76 -5.99 -3.10
CA GLY A 183 9.92 -4.55 -2.89
C GLY A 183 8.89 -3.97 -1.91
N PHE A 184 8.47 -4.75 -0.93
CA PHE A 184 7.59 -4.31 0.16
C PHE A 184 8.30 -4.46 1.51
N GLU A 185 7.73 -3.83 2.53
CA GLU A 185 8.12 -3.99 3.94
C GLU A 185 6.93 -3.79 4.86
N ALA A 186 6.97 -4.39 6.05
CA ALA A 186 5.99 -4.20 7.11
C ALA A 186 6.33 -2.95 7.94
N ILE A 187 5.33 -2.15 8.28
CA ILE A 187 5.47 -0.93 9.10
C ILE A 187 4.59 -1.04 10.33
N GLY A 188 5.17 -0.80 11.51
CA GLY A 188 4.45 -0.74 12.78
C GLY A 188 4.14 -2.09 13.41
N ARG A 189 4.85 -3.16 13.02
CA ARG A 189 4.64 -4.53 13.54
C ARG A 189 5.03 -4.69 15.01
N ASP A 190 6.00 -3.91 15.49
CA ASP A 190 6.56 -4.04 16.86
C ASP A 190 5.57 -3.66 17.96
N SER A 191 4.44 -3.06 17.63
CA SER A 191 3.50 -2.49 18.61
C SER A 191 2.33 -3.42 18.98
N ASN A 192 2.29 -4.68 18.53
CA ASN A 192 1.12 -5.59 18.68
C ASN A 192 -0.24 -4.99 18.22
N ARG A 193 -0.19 -3.91 17.43
CA ARG A 193 -1.34 -3.19 16.88
C ARG A 193 -1.45 -3.42 15.39
N SER A 194 -2.43 -2.77 14.77
CA SER A 194 -2.60 -2.80 13.32
C SER A 194 -1.32 -2.34 12.60
N TRP A 195 -0.66 -3.25 11.92
CA TRP A 195 0.49 -2.97 11.07
C TRP A 195 0.06 -2.91 9.60
N ILE A 196 0.85 -2.27 8.77
CA ILE A 196 0.57 -2.11 7.35
C ILE A 196 1.76 -2.58 6.52
N VAL A 197 1.49 -2.92 5.27
CA VAL A 197 2.54 -3.13 4.27
C VAL A 197 2.67 -1.88 3.42
N ALA A 198 3.91 -1.51 3.10
CA ALA A 198 4.20 -0.40 2.20
C ALA A 198 5.28 -0.76 1.18
N SER A 199 5.22 -0.16 0.01
CA SER A 199 6.27 -0.26 -1.01
C SER A 199 7.58 0.30 -0.46
N THR A 200 8.71 -0.38 -0.66
CA THR A 200 10.04 0.18 -0.36
C THR A 200 10.29 1.46 -1.19
N PRO A 201 11.24 2.31 -0.83
CA PRO A 201 11.53 3.53 -1.59
C PRO A 201 11.78 3.25 -3.08
N GLU A 202 12.50 2.19 -3.41
CA GLU A 202 12.80 1.79 -4.79
C GLU A 202 11.53 1.48 -5.58
N ARG A 203 10.61 0.76 -4.97
CA ARG A 203 9.32 0.41 -5.59
C ARG A 203 8.39 1.61 -5.65
N ALA A 204 8.29 2.37 -4.57
CA ALA A 204 7.46 3.56 -4.44
C ALA A 204 7.77 4.59 -5.53
N LEU A 205 9.05 4.85 -5.80
CA LEU A 205 9.49 5.76 -6.85
C LEU A 205 9.13 5.25 -8.26
N LEU A 206 9.22 3.94 -8.54
CA LEU A 206 8.76 3.36 -9.81
C LEU A 206 7.24 3.46 -9.97
N GLU A 207 6.50 3.22 -8.90
CA GLU A 207 5.05 3.37 -8.87
C GLU A 207 4.66 4.82 -9.16
N TRP A 208 5.31 5.78 -8.51
CA TRP A 208 5.06 7.21 -8.72
C TRP A 208 5.48 7.66 -10.13
N ALA A 209 6.65 7.27 -10.63
CA ALA A 209 7.11 7.57 -11.99
C ALA A 209 6.11 7.12 -13.07
N SER A 210 5.35 6.07 -12.81
CA SER A 210 4.29 5.61 -13.72
C SER A 210 3.11 6.60 -13.82
N GLN A 211 2.91 7.45 -12.81
CA GLN A 211 1.77 8.35 -12.65
C GLN A 211 2.06 9.80 -13.05
N LEU A 212 3.31 10.15 -13.35
CA LEU A 212 3.69 11.52 -13.72
C LEU A 212 3.05 11.92 -15.06
N ASN A 213 2.29 13.01 -15.07
CA ASN A 213 1.57 13.47 -16.27
C ASN A 213 1.84 14.94 -16.61
N THR A 214 2.12 15.79 -15.62
CA THR A 214 2.34 17.22 -15.77
C THR A 214 3.78 17.61 -15.45
N GLU A 215 4.22 18.79 -15.92
CA GLU A 215 5.53 19.32 -15.54
C GLU A 215 5.68 19.52 -14.03
N ALA A 216 4.61 19.94 -13.36
CA ALA A 216 4.59 20.07 -11.91
C ALA A 216 4.82 18.72 -11.19
N ASP A 217 4.21 17.63 -11.70
CA ASP A 217 4.46 16.28 -11.16
C ASP A 217 5.96 15.91 -11.31
N TRP A 218 6.58 16.25 -12.45
CA TRP A 218 7.97 15.94 -12.70
C TRP A 218 8.93 16.71 -11.81
N ARG A 219 8.67 18.03 -11.59
CA ARG A 219 9.47 18.85 -10.67
C ARG A 219 9.37 18.31 -9.24
N HIS A 220 8.16 18.05 -8.77
CA HIS A 220 7.95 17.49 -7.43
C HIS A 220 8.61 16.10 -7.27
N PHE A 221 8.53 15.26 -8.29
CA PHE A 221 9.21 13.96 -8.28
C PHE A 221 10.74 14.11 -8.22
N TYR A 222 11.30 15.05 -8.97
CA TYR A 222 12.73 15.36 -8.96
C TYR A 222 13.19 15.82 -7.57
N GLU A 223 12.52 16.81 -6.98
CA GLU A 223 12.80 17.35 -5.65
C GLU A 223 12.77 16.26 -4.56
N VAL A 224 11.77 15.39 -4.59
CA VAL A 224 11.69 14.30 -3.62
C VAL A 224 12.77 13.26 -3.85
N MET A 225 13.06 12.89 -5.12
CA MET A 225 14.15 11.94 -5.43
C MET A 225 15.53 12.44 -4.97
N GLU A 226 15.78 13.75 -5.07
CA GLU A 226 17.03 14.36 -4.59
C GLU A 226 17.21 14.14 -3.08
N GLY A 227 16.13 14.17 -2.31
CA GLY A 227 16.17 13.97 -0.87
C GLY A 227 16.08 12.52 -0.42
N VAL A 228 15.76 11.58 -1.31
CA VAL A 228 15.73 10.16 -0.92
C VAL A 228 17.14 9.64 -0.75
N PRO A 229 17.51 9.10 0.43
CA PRO A 229 18.83 8.54 0.64
C PRO A 229 19.08 7.35 -0.28
N SER A 230 20.24 6.77 -0.20
CA SER A 230 20.73 5.70 -1.08
C SER A 230 19.67 4.60 -1.32
N LEU A 231 19.36 4.34 -2.59
CA LEU A 231 18.54 3.23 -3.04
C LEU A 231 19.41 1.98 -3.25
N ARG A 232 18.85 0.80 -3.01
CA ARG A 232 19.56 -0.50 -3.15
C ARG A 232 19.63 -0.93 -4.61
N PRO A 233 20.81 -0.95 -5.29
CA PRO A 233 20.90 -1.24 -6.71
C PRO A 233 20.41 -2.65 -7.09
N THR A 234 20.63 -3.63 -6.22
CA THR A 234 20.18 -5.02 -6.47
C THR A 234 18.66 -5.12 -6.49
N LEU A 235 17.97 -4.46 -5.53
CA LEU A 235 16.52 -4.43 -5.50
C LEU A 235 15.96 -3.64 -6.68
N LEU A 236 16.56 -2.50 -7.00
CA LEU A 236 16.18 -1.69 -8.18
C LEU A 236 16.25 -2.49 -9.47
N ARG A 237 17.36 -3.21 -9.69
CA ARG A 237 17.52 -4.04 -10.89
C ARG A 237 16.42 -5.09 -10.99
N MET A 238 16.13 -5.78 -9.90
CA MET A 238 15.05 -6.76 -9.84
C MET A 238 13.69 -6.14 -10.16
N LEU A 239 13.37 -4.98 -9.56
CA LEU A 239 12.10 -4.29 -9.79
C LEU A 239 11.98 -3.75 -11.21
N LEU A 240 13.05 -3.16 -11.77
CA LEU A 240 13.07 -2.67 -13.14
C LEU A 240 12.89 -3.80 -14.16
N ALA A 241 13.52 -4.97 -13.92
CA ALA A 241 13.34 -6.15 -14.78
C ALA A 241 11.89 -6.66 -14.75
N ARG A 242 11.23 -6.58 -13.61
CA ARG A 242 9.83 -7.01 -13.40
C ARG A 242 8.79 -5.93 -13.73
N CYS A 243 9.21 -4.69 -13.95
CA CYS A 243 8.32 -3.58 -14.30
C CYS A 243 7.88 -3.67 -15.75
N LYS A 244 6.56 -3.64 -16.00
CA LYS A 244 5.94 -3.63 -17.34
C LYS A 244 5.91 -2.24 -17.97
N SER A 245 5.98 -1.19 -17.15
CA SER A 245 5.85 0.19 -17.63
C SER A 245 7.16 0.73 -18.18
N VAL A 246 7.26 0.80 -19.50
CA VAL A 246 8.38 1.46 -20.19
C VAL A 246 8.50 2.94 -19.77
N LYS A 247 7.35 3.64 -19.59
CA LYS A 247 7.33 5.03 -19.09
C LYS A 247 8.03 5.12 -17.73
N ALA A 248 7.58 4.33 -16.76
CA ALA A 248 8.13 4.38 -15.40
C ALA A 248 9.64 4.10 -15.39
N LYS A 249 10.07 3.04 -16.11
CA LYS A 249 11.49 2.69 -16.19
C LYS A 249 12.36 3.81 -16.78
N ARG A 250 11.95 4.36 -17.93
CA ARG A 250 12.71 5.40 -18.61
C ARG A 250 12.75 6.69 -17.80
N VAL A 251 11.62 7.12 -17.23
CA VAL A 251 11.55 8.33 -16.40
C VAL A 251 12.41 8.17 -15.15
N PHE A 252 12.29 7.07 -14.44
CA PHE A 252 13.06 6.80 -13.23
C PHE A 252 14.57 6.80 -13.50
N LEU A 253 15.02 6.13 -14.55
CA LEU A 253 16.44 6.08 -14.92
C LEU A 253 16.96 7.44 -15.40
N TRP A 254 16.14 8.18 -16.15
CA TRP A 254 16.48 9.53 -16.59
C TRP A 254 16.66 10.46 -15.40
N MET A 255 15.76 10.43 -14.42
CA MET A 255 15.87 11.22 -13.19
C MET A 255 17.15 10.86 -12.41
N GLY A 256 17.47 9.58 -12.28
CA GLY A 256 18.70 9.13 -11.63
C GLY A 256 19.97 9.62 -12.34
N LYS A 257 19.92 9.76 -13.66
CA LYS A 257 21.00 10.37 -14.46
C LYS A 257 21.13 11.87 -14.18
N GLN A 258 20.01 12.61 -14.14
CA GLN A 258 20.03 14.07 -13.86
C GLN A 258 20.57 14.38 -12.46
N LEU A 259 20.24 13.53 -11.48
CA LEU A 259 20.72 13.64 -10.11
C LEU A 259 22.14 13.12 -9.87
N ASP A 260 22.81 12.62 -10.91
CA ASP A 260 24.12 11.96 -10.80
C ASP A 260 24.18 10.90 -9.69
N ALA A 261 23.07 10.17 -9.50
CA ALA A 261 22.85 9.32 -8.36
C ALA A 261 23.78 8.09 -8.35
N SER A 262 24.39 7.79 -7.20
CA SER A 262 25.31 6.65 -7.05
C SER A 262 24.67 5.30 -7.42
N TRP A 263 23.40 5.10 -7.08
CA TRP A 263 22.63 3.90 -7.44
C TRP A 263 22.41 3.80 -8.96
N TYR A 264 22.30 4.94 -9.67
CA TYR A 264 22.18 4.97 -11.13
C TYR A 264 23.46 4.46 -11.79
N HIS A 265 24.61 4.94 -11.35
CA HIS A 265 25.90 4.46 -11.85
C HIS A 265 26.12 2.96 -11.57
N ALA A 266 25.70 2.49 -10.40
CA ALA A 266 25.75 1.07 -10.07
C ALA A 266 24.87 0.22 -10.99
N LEU A 267 23.65 0.68 -11.32
CA LEU A 267 22.77 0.02 -12.28
C LEU A 267 23.30 0.03 -13.71
N LYS A 268 23.90 1.14 -14.15
CA LYS A 268 24.44 1.26 -15.52
C LYS A 268 25.56 0.27 -15.82
N ARG A 269 26.24 -0.27 -14.80
CA ARG A 269 27.26 -1.32 -14.98
C ARG A 269 26.67 -2.65 -15.44
N ASP A 270 25.42 -2.92 -15.05
CA ASP A 270 24.70 -4.13 -15.46
C ASP A 270 23.19 -3.84 -15.59
N MET A 271 22.77 -3.59 -16.83
CA MET A 271 21.36 -3.37 -17.21
C MET A 271 20.71 -4.66 -17.76
N SER A 272 21.35 -5.81 -17.61
CA SER A 272 20.83 -7.08 -18.13
C SER A 272 19.43 -7.37 -17.56
N GLY A 273 18.55 -7.85 -18.43
CA GLY A 273 17.15 -8.17 -18.07
C GLY A 273 16.22 -6.95 -17.95
N ILE A 274 16.71 -5.72 -18.11
CA ILE A 274 15.88 -4.51 -18.07
C ILE A 274 15.51 -4.10 -19.50
N ASP A 275 14.29 -4.46 -19.92
CA ASP A 275 13.76 -4.02 -21.21
C ASP A 275 13.18 -2.60 -21.10
N LEU A 276 13.81 -1.64 -21.77
CA LEU A 276 13.36 -0.25 -21.87
C LEU A 276 12.41 -0.04 -23.07
N GLY A 277 12.05 -1.09 -23.78
CA GLY A 277 11.20 -1.02 -24.97
C GLY A 277 11.86 -0.28 -26.13
N LYS A 278 11.12 -0.11 -27.23
CA LYS A 278 11.57 0.57 -28.45
C LYS A 278 10.80 1.86 -28.71
N GLY A 279 11.39 2.74 -29.50
CA GLY A 279 10.76 3.95 -30.03
C GLY A 279 10.67 5.10 -29.03
N LYS A 280 10.43 6.27 -29.59
CA LYS A 280 10.27 7.54 -28.89
C LYS A 280 8.91 7.63 -28.19
N ARG A 281 8.89 8.26 -27.02
CA ARG A 281 7.65 8.53 -26.28
C ARG A 281 7.55 10.01 -25.93
N GLN A 282 6.45 10.63 -26.34
CA GLN A 282 6.13 11.98 -25.92
C GLN A 282 5.41 11.90 -24.56
N LEU A 283 6.13 12.29 -23.50
CA LEU A 283 5.60 12.29 -22.13
C LEU A 283 5.20 13.71 -21.70
N ILE A 284 5.99 14.71 -22.09
CA ILE A 284 5.73 16.13 -21.85
C ILE A 284 5.55 16.83 -23.20
N PRO A 285 4.37 17.44 -23.44
CA PRO A 285 4.14 18.26 -24.61
C PRO A 285 5.08 19.46 -24.65
N GLY A 286 5.79 19.68 -25.78
CA GLY A 286 6.76 20.78 -25.90
C GLY A 286 8.07 20.61 -25.12
N GLY A 287 8.25 19.48 -24.43
CA GLY A 287 9.46 19.17 -23.68
C GLY A 287 10.69 18.91 -24.57
N ALA A 288 11.88 18.87 -23.96
CA ALA A 288 13.12 18.47 -24.64
C ALA A 288 13.14 16.96 -24.88
N LEU A 289 13.74 16.51 -26.01
CA LEU A 289 13.93 15.09 -26.25
C LEU A 289 15.24 14.62 -25.63
N ASP A 290 15.16 13.72 -24.66
CA ASP A 290 16.32 12.93 -24.26
C ASP A 290 16.53 11.78 -25.24
N THR A 291 17.73 11.74 -25.83
CA THR A 291 18.08 10.77 -26.87
C THR A 291 18.49 9.41 -26.33
N GLU A 292 18.96 9.33 -25.10
CA GLU A 292 19.35 8.07 -24.46
C GLU A 292 18.11 7.24 -24.07
N TYR A 293 17.16 7.88 -23.37
CA TYR A 293 15.94 7.21 -22.92
C TYR A 293 14.77 7.34 -23.90
N GLN A 294 14.93 8.10 -24.98
CA GLN A 294 13.91 8.28 -26.03
C GLN A 294 12.55 8.76 -25.45
N ILE A 295 12.58 9.78 -24.57
CA ILE A 295 11.41 10.41 -23.95
C ILE A 295 11.50 11.93 -24.06
N THR A 296 10.33 12.60 -24.12
CA THR A 296 10.30 14.05 -23.92
C THR A 296 10.23 14.36 -22.43
N VAL A 297 11.05 15.30 -21.99
CA VAL A 297 11.31 15.64 -20.58
C VAL A 297 11.09 17.14 -20.33
N VAL A 298 10.97 17.52 -19.07
CA VAL A 298 10.87 18.93 -18.67
C VAL A 298 12.20 19.63 -18.92
N ARG A 299 12.20 20.75 -19.65
CA ARG A 299 13.41 21.48 -20.09
C ARG A 299 14.28 21.93 -18.92
N GLU A 300 13.67 22.55 -17.91
CA GLU A 300 14.39 23.08 -16.75
C GLU A 300 15.20 22.01 -16.00
N ILE A 301 14.68 20.80 -15.87
CA ILE A 301 15.40 19.66 -15.27
C ILE A 301 16.53 19.16 -16.22
N SER A 302 16.30 19.24 -17.55
CA SER A 302 17.27 18.81 -18.56
C SER A 302 18.48 19.73 -18.66
N ASP A 303 18.28 21.02 -18.44
CA ASP A 303 19.30 22.05 -18.68
C ASP A 303 20.19 22.30 -17.44
N GLY A 304 19.93 21.58 -16.36
CA GLY A 304 20.60 21.70 -15.06
C GLY A 304 20.25 23.03 -14.38
N VAL A 305 19.51 22.96 -13.30
CA VAL A 305 19.31 24.14 -12.44
C VAL A 305 20.64 24.54 -11.81
#